data_6b1b512ffe2729d9ed02e082bc0d7a88
#
_entry.id   6b1b512ffe2729d9ed02e082bc0d7a88
#
_cell.length_a   1.000
_cell.length_b   1.000
_cell.length_c   1.000
_cell.angle_alpha   90.00
_cell.angle_beta   90.00
_cell.angle_gamma   90.00
#
_symmetry.space_group_name_H-M   'P 1'
#
loop_
_entity.id
_entity.type
_entity.pdbx_description
1 polymer ?
#
loop_
_entity_poly.entity_id
_entity_poly.type
_entity_poly.pdbx_seq_one_letter_code
_entity_poly.pdbx_strand_id
1 'polypeptide(L)'
;MKRLYVYADFDWLDEAELMGELTCDTVRGNETYGFSFAREWLAQHGDVFFGEDLRNYPGVQYTSPEKDIFSCFSDALPDRWGRTLLNRREQIVASEEKRPVRRLNSFEWADFGFPKSPAGNTLTVMPLCVCLLWQMSSNLCRPLTK
;
A
#
# COMPACT_ATOMS: atom_id res chain seq x y z
N MET A 1 15.64 3.41 -5.13
CA MET A 1 14.36 2.70 -5.36
C MET A 1 14.06 1.79 -4.17
N LYS A 2 12.97 2.03 -3.47
CA LYS A 2 12.45 1.20 -2.37
C LYS A 2 11.29 0.37 -2.91
N ARG A 3 11.06 -0.84 -2.36
CA ARG A 3 10.01 -1.76 -2.81
C ARG A 3 9.23 -2.34 -1.64
N LEU A 4 7.91 -2.42 -1.82
CA LEU A 4 6.99 -3.14 -0.93
C LEU A 4 6.15 -4.11 -1.76
N TYR A 5 6.07 -5.34 -1.32
CA TYR A 5 5.10 -6.28 -1.87
C TYR A 5 3.76 -6.06 -1.17
N VAL A 6 2.72 -5.90 -1.97
CA VAL A 6 1.37 -5.62 -1.49
C VAL A 6 0.54 -6.87 -1.64
N TYR A 7 -0.02 -7.32 -0.52
CA TYR A 7 -0.95 -8.45 -0.48
C TYR A 7 -2.36 -7.94 -0.24
N ALA A 8 -3.30 -8.52 -0.94
CA ALA A 8 -4.72 -8.32 -0.70
C ALA A 8 -5.22 -9.37 0.29
N ASP A 9 -5.87 -8.90 1.33
CA ASP A 9 -6.52 -9.74 2.35
C ASP A 9 -7.98 -9.30 2.45
N PHE A 10 -8.79 -9.79 1.52
CA PHE A 10 -10.20 -9.45 1.43
C PHE A 10 -11.06 -10.58 1.98
N ASP A 11 -12.22 -10.27 2.53
CA ASP A 11 -13.15 -11.26 3.10
C ASP A 11 -13.61 -12.38 2.14
N TRP A 12 -13.46 -12.15 0.84
CA TRP A 12 -13.81 -13.11 -0.20
C TRP A 12 -12.63 -13.94 -0.71
N LEU A 13 -11.42 -13.69 -0.19
CA LEU A 13 -10.22 -14.52 -0.43
C LEU A 13 -10.07 -15.52 0.69
N ASP A 14 -9.65 -16.75 0.34
CA ASP A 14 -9.36 -17.80 1.31
C ASP A 14 -8.09 -17.52 2.12
N GLU A 15 -7.13 -16.84 1.48
CA GLU A 15 -5.86 -16.41 2.07
C GLU A 15 -5.37 -15.11 1.42
N ALA A 16 -4.42 -14.45 2.07
CA ALA A 16 -3.83 -13.23 1.51
C ALA A 16 -3.05 -13.52 0.22
N GLU A 17 -3.42 -12.87 -0.87
CA GLU A 17 -2.82 -13.06 -2.18
C GLU A 17 -1.93 -11.88 -2.59
N LEU A 18 -0.83 -12.17 -3.30
CA LEU A 18 0.05 -11.14 -3.82
C LEU A 18 -0.67 -10.31 -4.89
N MET A 19 -1.02 -9.08 -4.55
CA MET A 19 -1.66 -8.13 -5.46
C MET A 19 -0.64 -7.47 -6.40
N GLY A 20 0.55 -7.13 -5.90
CA GLY A 20 1.56 -6.46 -6.71
C GLY A 20 2.73 -5.88 -5.93
N GLU A 21 3.45 -4.99 -6.59
CA GLU A 21 4.65 -4.33 -6.07
C GLU A 21 4.47 -2.81 -6.08
N LEU A 22 4.60 -2.19 -4.91
CA LEU A 22 4.65 -0.73 -4.73
C LEU A 22 6.11 -0.29 -4.68
N THR A 23 6.49 0.65 -5.52
CA THR A 23 7.82 1.23 -5.57
C THR A 23 7.81 2.70 -5.21
N CYS A 24 8.88 3.16 -4.60
CA CYS A 24 9.11 4.57 -4.32
C CYS A 24 10.51 4.95 -4.79
N ASP A 25 10.58 5.92 -5.68
CA ASP A 25 11.82 6.53 -6.13
C ASP A 25 11.85 8.01 -5.78
N THR A 26 13.06 8.52 -5.50
CA THR A 26 13.27 9.94 -5.28
C THR A 26 13.92 10.54 -6.52
N VAL A 27 13.18 11.34 -7.26
CA VAL A 27 13.66 12.02 -8.46
C VAL A 27 13.72 13.53 -8.20
N ARG A 28 14.91 14.10 -8.22
CA ARG A 28 15.16 15.54 -7.98
C ARG A 28 14.57 16.07 -6.66
N GLY A 29 14.59 15.23 -5.61
CA GLY A 29 14.06 15.59 -4.30
C GLY A 29 12.54 15.35 -4.13
N ASN A 30 11.84 14.98 -5.19
CA ASN A 30 10.42 14.59 -5.15
C ASN A 30 10.30 13.08 -5.14
N GLU A 31 9.38 12.59 -4.34
CA GLU A 31 9.04 11.16 -4.28
C GLU A 31 8.03 10.84 -5.40
N THR A 32 8.29 9.74 -6.08
CA THR A 32 7.39 9.22 -7.11
C THR A 32 7.05 7.78 -6.75
N TYR A 33 5.77 7.50 -6.68
CA TYR A 33 5.25 6.18 -6.37
C TYR A 33 4.79 5.49 -7.64
N GLY A 34 5.26 4.25 -7.81
CA GLY A 34 4.85 3.37 -8.90
C GLY A 34 4.24 2.10 -8.33
N PHE A 35 3.21 1.57 -8.98
CA PHE A 35 2.62 0.28 -8.65
C PHE A 35 2.48 -0.59 -9.87
N SER A 36 2.81 -1.86 -9.74
CA SER A 36 2.58 -2.87 -10.78
C SER A 36 1.85 -4.07 -10.19
N PHE A 37 0.76 -4.46 -10.83
CA PHE A 37 0.02 -5.66 -10.44
C PHE A 37 0.82 -6.94 -10.76
N ALA A 38 0.69 -7.95 -9.91
CA ALA A 38 1.12 -9.31 -10.22
C ALA A 38 0.27 -9.87 -11.36
N ARG A 39 0.88 -10.69 -12.23
CA ARG A 39 0.17 -11.30 -13.36
C ARG A 39 -0.96 -12.21 -12.92
N GLU A 40 -0.67 -12.99 -11.88
CA GLU A 40 -1.61 -13.92 -11.28
C GLU A 40 -2.83 -13.18 -10.74
N TRP A 41 -2.60 -12.06 -10.06
CA TRP A 41 -3.67 -11.19 -9.58
C TRP A 41 -4.56 -10.67 -10.72
N LEU A 42 -3.96 -10.12 -11.77
CA LEU A 42 -4.72 -9.60 -12.91
C LEU A 42 -5.50 -10.69 -13.66
N ALA A 43 -4.96 -11.92 -13.69
CA ALA A 43 -5.62 -13.03 -14.36
C ALA A 43 -6.87 -13.52 -13.59
N GLN A 44 -6.86 -13.43 -12.27
CA GLN A 44 -7.92 -13.93 -11.39
C GLN A 44 -8.89 -12.83 -10.96
N HIS A 45 -8.40 -11.63 -10.74
CA HIS A 45 -9.11 -10.52 -10.09
C HIS A 45 -9.04 -9.21 -10.91
N GLY A 46 -8.94 -9.32 -12.23
CA GLY A 46 -8.82 -8.15 -13.11
C GLY A 46 -10.05 -7.25 -13.17
N ASP A 47 -11.17 -7.67 -12.58
CA ASP A 47 -12.43 -6.93 -12.46
C ASP A 47 -12.55 -6.12 -11.15
N VAL A 48 -11.63 -6.32 -10.20
CA VAL A 48 -11.63 -5.59 -8.93
C VAL A 48 -11.22 -4.15 -9.14
N PHE A 49 -12.06 -3.21 -8.75
CA PHE A 49 -11.80 -1.78 -8.91
C PHE A 49 -11.11 -1.17 -7.69
N PHE A 50 -9.94 -0.57 -7.86
CA PHE A 50 -9.15 0.05 -6.79
C PHE A 50 -9.23 1.59 -6.76
N GLY A 51 -9.94 2.19 -7.68
CA GLY A 51 -10.07 3.64 -7.80
C GLY A 51 -9.70 4.15 -9.19
N GLU A 52 -9.84 5.45 -9.40
CA GLU A 52 -9.57 6.06 -10.71
C GLU A 52 -8.08 6.16 -11.02
N ASP A 53 -7.24 6.18 -9.99
CA ASP A 53 -5.80 6.37 -10.08
C ASP A 53 -5.00 5.06 -10.14
N LEU A 54 -5.66 3.90 -9.95
CA LEU A 54 -5.05 2.59 -10.08
C LEU A 54 -5.96 1.65 -10.91
N ARG A 55 -5.58 1.40 -12.15
CA ARG A 55 -6.36 0.62 -13.10
C ARG A 55 -5.77 -0.77 -13.28
N ASN A 56 -6.63 -1.75 -13.55
CA ASN A 56 -6.24 -3.16 -13.75
C ASN A 56 -5.66 -3.39 -15.14
N TYR A 57 -4.40 -3.05 -15.33
CA TYR A 57 -3.65 -3.43 -16.53
C TYR A 57 -2.20 -3.80 -16.18
N PRO A 58 -1.52 -4.61 -17.01
CA PRO A 58 -0.13 -4.97 -16.79
C PRO A 58 0.79 -3.76 -17.02
N GLY A 59 1.83 -3.66 -16.19
CA GLY A 59 2.82 -2.61 -16.24
C GLY A 59 2.82 -1.70 -15.03
N VAL A 60 3.82 -0.81 -14.97
CA VAL A 60 3.96 0.13 -13.87
C VAL A 60 3.08 1.35 -14.10
N GLN A 61 2.28 1.67 -13.12
CA GLN A 61 1.46 2.88 -13.06
C GLN A 61 2.07 3.83 -12.05
N TYR A 62 2.04 5.13 -12.32
CA TYR A 62 2.61 6.13 -11.44
C TYR A 62 1.53 7.04 -10.88
N THR A 63 1.73 7.51 -9.65
CA THR A 63 0.87 8.54 -9.06
C THR A 63 0.99 9.85 -9.82
N SER A 64 -0.07 10.65 -9.81
CA SER A 64 0.04 12.03 -10.30
C SER A 64 0.94 12.85 -9.36
N PRO A 65 1.61 13.90 -9.87
CA PRO A 65 2.52 14.75 -9.07
C PRO A 65 1.88 15.41 -7.85
N GLU A 66 0.56 15.48 -7.82
CA GLU A 66 -0.24 16.09 -6.75
C GLU A 66 -0.56 15.12 -5.61
N LYS A 67 -0.32 13.81 -5.81
CA LYS A 67 -0.63 12.76 -4.84
C LYS A 67 0.64 12.12 -4.30
N ASP A 68 0.72 12.02 -2.99
CA ASP A 68 1.84 11.35 -2.32
C ASP A 68 1.83 9.82 -2.53
N ILE A 69 0.65 9.20 -2.72
CA ILE A 69 0.47 7.76 -2.94
C ILE A 69 -0.87 7.51 -3.63
N PHE A 70 -1.11 6.31 -4.16
CA PHE A 70 -2.41 5.93 -4.72
C PHE A 70 -3.51 5.97 -3.65
N SER A 71 -4.71 6.40 -4.04
CA SER A 71 -5.82 6.60 -3.12
C SER A 71 -6.17 5.34 -2.34
N CYS A 72 -6.18 4.18 -2.99
CA CYS A 72 -6.46 2.89 -2.33
C CYS A 72 -5.44 2.54 -1.24
N PHE A 73 -4.19 2.96 -1.35
CA PHE A 73 -3.18 2.75 -0.31
C PHE A 73 -3.19 3.84 0.75
N SER A 74 -3.66 5.04 0.43
CA SER A 74 -3.76 6.14 1.38
C SER A 74 -4.63 5.78 2.59
N ASP A 75 -5.71 5.05 2.36
CA ASP A 75 -6.65 4.64 3.41
C ASP A 75 -6.06 3.57 4.35
N ALA A 76 -5.05 2.85 3.86
CA ALA A 76 -4.31 1.86 4.65
C ALA A 76 -3.16 2.49 5.48
N LEU A 77 -2.81 3.75 5.23
CA LEU A 77 -1.76 4.43 5.99
C LEU A 77 -2.23 4.79 7.40
N PRO A 78 -1.30 4.88 8.37
CA PRO A 78 -1.63 5.34 9.70
C PRO A 78 -2.28 6.71 9.67
N ASP A 79 -3.28 6.90 10.52
CA ASP A 79 -3.89 8.19 10.77
C ASP A 79 -2.90 9.18 11.42
N ARG A 80 -3.35 10.40 11.69
CA ARG A 80 -2.52 11.43 12.32
C ARG A 80 -1.88 10.98 13.63
N TRP A 81 -2.62 10.22 14.44
CA TRP A 81 -2.12 9.69 15.72
C TRP A 81 -1.07 8.60 15.47
N GLY A 82 -1.33 7.65 14.62
CA GLY A 82 -0.40 6.59 14.23
C GLY A 82 0.92 7.15 13.69
N ARG A 83 0.86 8.19 12.83
CA ARG A 83 2.05 8.89 12.32
C ARG A 83 2.85 9.56 13.46
N THR A 84 2.18 10.12 14.45
CA THR A 84 2.86 10.71 15.62
C THR A 84 3.59 9.66 16.42
N LEU A 85 3.00 8.49 16.64
CA LEU A 85 3.63 7.37 17.32
C LEU A 85 4.85 6.83 16.56
N LEU A 86 4.74 6.67 15.25
CA LEU A 86 5.84 6.21 14.40
C LEU A 86 7.00 7.21 14.40
N ASN A 87 6.73 8.50 14.32
CA ASN A 87 7.76 9.53 14.41
C ASN A 87 8.46 9.52 15.78
N ARG A 88 7.72 9.32 16.87
CA ARG A 88 8.30 9.16 18.21
C ARG A 88 9.18 7.92 18.29
N ARG A 89 8.72 6.79 17.77
CA ARG A 89 9.51 5.56 17.72
C ARG A 89 10.82 5.78 16.96
N GLU A 90 10.76 6.43 15.80
CA GLU A 90 11.97 6.77 15.02
C GLU A 90 12.95 7.63 15.82
N GLN A 91 12.46 8.62 16.59
CA GLN A 91 13.30 9.45 17.46
C GLN A 91 14.02 8.61 18.54
N ILE A 92 13.32 7.68 19.16
CA ILE A 92 13.89 6.80 20.20
C ILE A 92 14.97 5.90 19.56
N VAL A 93 14.64 5.21 18.47
CA VAL A 93 15.57 4.31 17.76
C VAL A 93 16.79 5.08 17.25
N ALA A 94 16.60 6.25 16.67
CA ALA A 94 17.71 7.09 16.21
C ALA A 94 18.64 7.51 17.34
N SER A 95 18.07 7.80 18.53
CA SER A 95 18.86 8.12 19.73
C SER A 95 19.66 6.92 20.23
N GLU A 96 19.05 5.74 20.29
CA GLU A 96 19.72 4.48 20.69
C GLU A 96 20.85 4.10 19.73
N GLU A 97 20.61 4.24 18.43
CA GLU A 97 21.56 3.95 17.37
C GLU A 97 22.58 5.08 17.13
N LYS A 98 22.47 6.21 17.85
CA LYS A 98 23.32 7.41 17.69
C LYS A 98 23.41 7.91 16.25
N ARG A 99 22.30 7.88 15.53
CA ARG A 99 22.16 8.39 14.16
C ARG A 99 21.17 9.55 14.06
N PRO A 100 21.22 10.35 12.99
CA PRO A 100 20.23 11.39 12.79
C PRO A 100 18.82 10.80 12.61
N VAL A 101 17.81 11.52 13.11
CA VAL A 101 16.40 11.16 12.92
C VAL A 101 16.03 11.26 11.46
N ARG A 102 15.45 10.21 10.90
CA ARG A 102 14.95 10.18 9.51
C ARG A 102 13.57 10.85 9.44
N ARG A 103 13.32 11.55 8.36
CA ARG A 103 11.96 12.00 8.04
C ARG A 103 11.21 10.84 7.41
N LEU A 104 10.19 10.36 8.10
CA LEU A 104 9.32 9.29 7.59
C LEU A 104 8.36 9.86 6.54
N ASN A 105 8.21 9.15 5.43
CA ASN A 105 7.29 9.45 4.33
C ASN A 105 6.17 8.40 4.24
N SER A 106 5.27 8.54 3.28
CA SER A 106 4.14 7.63 3.08
C SER A 106 4.58 6.18 2.85
N PHE A 107 5.70 5.96 2.15
CA PHE A 107 6.26 4.63 1.94
C PHE A 107 6.73 3.99 3.26
N GLU A 108 7.43 4.75 4.07
CA GLU A 108 7.92 4.27 5.37
C GLU A 108 6.79 4.02 6.36
N TRP A 109 5.74 4.85 6.34
CA TRP A 109 4.54 4.59 7.13
C TRP A 109 3.83 3.31 6.69
N ALA A 110 3.77 3.02 5.39
CA ALA A 110 3.25 1.75 4.88
C ALA A 110 4.12 0.57 5.34
N ASP A 111 5.45 0.71 5.32
CA ASP A 111 6.39 -0.33 5.78
C ASP A 111 6.29 -0.60 7.29
N PHE A 112 6.07 0.45 8.11
CA PHE A 112 5.98 0.30 9.56
C PHE A 112 4.63 -0.20 10.06
N GLY A 113 3.55 0.08 9.33
CA GLY A 113 2.18 -0.20 9.76
C GLY A 113 1.78 -1.68 9.67
N PHE A 114 2.55 -2.50 8.98
CA PHE A 114 2.16 -3.87 8.63
C PHE A 114 3.14 -4.93 9.12
N PRO A 115 2.66 -6.14 9.44
CA PRO A 115 3.51 -7.24 9.85
C PRO A 115 4.48 -7.62 8.70
N LYS A 116 5.75 -7.74 9.05
CA LYS A 116 6.79 -8.16 8.10
C LYS A 116 6.75 -9.67 7.91
N SER A 117 6.92 -10.11 6.67
CA SER A 117 7.10 -11.53 6.37
C SER A 117 8.37 -12.09 7.03
N PRO A 118 8.34 -13.35 7.47
CA PRO A 118 9.52 -14.06 7.97
C PRO A 118 10.68 -14.15 6.95
N ALA A 119 10.40 -13.96 5.66
CA ALA A 119 11.42 -13.99 4.60
C ALA A 119 12.23 -12.68 4.48
N GLY A 120 12.01 -11.69 5.33
CA GLY A 120 12.77 -10.42 5.33
C GLY A 120 12.38 -9.42 4.24
N ASN A 121 11.54 -9.79 3.28
CA ASN A 121 10.94 -8.86 2.33
C ASN A 121 9.85 -8.06 3.03
N THR A 122 9.82 -6.77 2.81
CA THR A 122 8.78 -5.93 3.40
C THR A 122 7.46 -6.23 2.71
N LEU A 123 6.55 -6.87 3.44
CA LEU A 123 5.22 -7.23 2.97
C LEU A 123 4.22 -6.28 3.60
N THR A 124 3.44 -5.63 2.77
CA THR A 124 2.28 -4.86 3.21
C THR A 124 1.04 -5.66 2.87
N VAL A 125 0.35 -6.12 3.89
CA VAL A 125 -0.99 -6.71 3.74
C VAL A 125 -1.98 -5.56 3.78
N MET A 126 -2.82 -5.43 2.78
CA MET A 126 -3.88 -4.42 2.78
C MET A 126 -4.93 -4.80 3.84
N PRO A 127 -5.10 -4.05 4.92
CA PRO A 127 -6.07 -4.38 5.94
C PRO A 127 -7.50 -4.22 5.41
N LEU A 128 -8.41 -4.98 6.00
CA LEU A 128 -9.86 -4.98 5.77
C LEU A 128 -10.52 -3.57 5.72
N CYS A 129 -9.86 -2.54 6.26
CA CYS A 129 -10.37 -1.16 6.22
C CYS A 129 -10.63 -0.63 4.80
N VAL A 130 -9.80 -1.00 3.82
CA VAL A 130 -10.03 -0.60 2.42
C VAL A 130 -11.26 -1.35 1.88
N CYS A 131 -11.47 -2.58 2.33
CA CYS A 131 -12.65 -3.38 1.98
C CYS A 131 -13.95 -2.80 2.54
N LEU A 132 -13.96 -2.30 3.77
CA LEU A 132 -15.18 -1.77 4.40
C LEU A 132 -15.67 -0.49 3.73
N LEU A 133 -14.76 0.41 3.34
CA LEU A 133 -15.13 1.61 2.60
C LEU A 133 -15.59 1.27 1.17
N TRP A 134 -14.98 0.26 0.55
CA TRP A 134 -15.36 -0.22 -0.77
C TRP A 134 -16.68 -0.99 -0.74
N GLN A 135 -16.94 -1.82 0.27
CA GLN A 135 -18.23 -2.49 0.45
C GLN A 135 -19.39 -1.51 0.68
N MET A 136 -19.14 -0.37 1.33
CA MET A 136 -20.17 0.66 1.48
C MET A 136 -20.45 1.42 0.17
N SER A 137 -19.47 1.53 -0.73
CA SER A 137 -19.65 2.10 -2.07
C SER A 137 -20.13 1.08 -3.10
N SER A 138 -19.88 -0.21 -2.90
CA SER A 138 -20.11 -1.28 -3.89
C SER A 138 -21.34 -2.13 -3.67
N ASN A 139 -22.36 -1.64 -2.96
CA ASN A 139 -23.71 -2.18 -3.16
C ASN A 139 -24.20 -2.10 -4.62
N LEU A 140 -23.35 -1.60 -5.53
CA LEU A 140 -23.59 -1.47 -6.97
C LEU A 140 -22.80 -2.46 -7.86
N CYS A 141 -21.83 -3.20 -7.33
CA CYS A 141 -21.02 -4.15 -8.14
C CYS A 141 -20.88 -5.52 -7.49
N ARG A 142 -22.01 -6.20 -7.25
CA ARG A 142 -21.97 -7.66 -7.18
C ARG A 142 -21.97 -8.18 -8.63
N PRO A 143 -21.03 -9.05 -9.03
CA PRO A 143 -21.21 -9.81 -10.26
C PRO A 143 -22.49 -10.64 -10.07
N LEU A 144 -23.41 -10.48 -10.99
CA LEU A 144 -24.57 -11.36 -11.11
C LEU A 144 -24.03 -12.74 -11.49
N THR A 145 -23.84 -13.60 -10.51
CA THR A 145 -23.66 -15.03 -10.75
C THR A 145 -24.95 -15.58 -11.36
N LYS A 146 -24.85 -15.99 -12.61
CA LYS A 146 -25.81 -16.91 -13.21
C LYS A 146 -25.47 -18.32 -12.79
#